data_4043a93414bca6264aea4a36e10fb412
#
_entry.id   4043a93414bca6264aea4a36e10fb412
#
_cell.length_a   1.000
_cell.length_b   1.000
_cell.length_c   1.000
_cell.angle_alpha   90.00
_cell.angle_beta   90.00
_cell.angle_gamma   90.00
#
_symmetry.space_group_name_H-M   'P 1'
#
loop_
_entity.id
_entity.type
_entity.pdbx_description
1 polymer ?
#
loop_
_entity_poly.entity_id
_entity_poly.type
_entity_poly.pdbx_seq_one_letter_code
_entity_poly.pdbx_strand_id
1 'polypeptide(L)'
;MKVIALTGGIGAGKSTVAQFFSELGANVVDADHLARIAIERGSEGFGEVIARFGEKILANGDINRKALAEIIFSDPAAKRDLEAIIHPRVQKLFAQAIIDNEPAENLIYEIPLLVETDAARKFDFIVTVEADENLRIERLLARGMFIADIKARLANQAPSQARIDIADAVIVNDRDEDHLLRQVENLWEGQIADLSSGSTR
;
A
#
# COMPACT_ATOMS: atom_id res chain seq x y z
N MET A 1 18.34 -8.91 4.49
CA MET A 1 17.37 -8.14 3.69
C MET A 1 16.73 -7.07 4.55
N LYS A 2 16.58 -5.85 4.05
CA LYS A 2 15.85 -4.77 4.71
C LYS A 2 14.46 -4.60 4.10
N VAL A 3 13.46 -4.34 4.93
CA VAL A 3 12.09 -4.12 4.49
C VAL A 3 11.75 -2.64 4.60
N ILE A 4 11.49 -2.02 3.44
CA ILE A 4 11.23 -0.59 3.31
C ILE A 4 9.73 -0.40 3.06
N ALA A 5 9.05 0.31 3.94
CA ALA A 5 7.65 0.68 3.72
C ALA A 5 7.58 1.86 2.74
N LEU A 6 6.76 1.71 1.71
CA LEU A 6 6.39 2.79 0.79
C LEU A 6 4.93 3.16 1.03
N THR A 7 4.69 4.33 1.60
CA THR A 7 3.37 4.85 1.89
C THR A 7 3.09 6.18 1.19
N GLY A 8 1.91 6.73 1.37
CA GLY A 8 1.54 8.02 0.78
C GLY A 8 0.04 8.16 0.59
N GLY A 9 -0.43 9.39 0.55
CA GLY A 9 -1.84 9.69 0.37
C GLY A 9 -2.39 9.24 -0.98
N ILE A 10 -3.71 9.02 -1.05
CA ILE A 10 -4.38 8.72 -2.31
C ILE A 10 -4.09 9.82 -3.34
N GLY A 11 -3.71 9.45 -4.56
CA GLY A 11 -3.37 10.39 -5.63
C GLY A 11 -1.97 11.00 -5.55
N ALA A 12 -1.16 10.69 -4.51
CA ALA A 12 0.19 11.23 -4.37
C ALA A 12 1.20 10.66 -5.38
N GLY A 13 0.93 9.51 -6.02
CA GLY A 13 1.83 8.91 -7.01
C GLY A 13 2.68 7.75 -6.46
N LYS A 14 2.27 7.15 -5.35
CA LYS A 14 2.95 6.03 -4.71
C LYS A 14 3.28 4.88 -5.70
N SER A 15 2.33 4.47 -6.54
CA SER A 15 2.54 3.40 -7.52
C SER A 15 3.56 3.74 -8.61
N THR A 16 3.70 5.02 -8.98
CA THR A 16 4.76 5.48 -9.90
C THR A 16 6.13 5.35 -9.23
N VAL A 17 6.23 5.76 -7.97
CA VAL A 17 7.46 5.61 -7.17
C VAL A 17 7.82 4.13 -6.98
N ALA A 18 6.81 3.27 -6.70
CA ALA A 18 7.01 1.82 -6.62
C ALA A 18 7.55 1.23 -7.92
N GLN A 19 7.01 1.69 -9.06
CA GLN A 19 7.51 1.30 -10.38
C GLN A 19 8.97 1.72 -10.59
N PHE A 20 9.34 2.96 -10.26
CA PHE A 20 10.73 3.42 -10.37
C PHE A 20 11.68 2.60 -9.49
N PHE A 21 11.31 2.27 -8.25
CA PHE A 21 12.11 1.36 -7.45
C PHE A 21 12.27 -0.02 -8.10
N SER A 22 11.21 -0.55 -8.72
CA SER A 22 11.28 -1.82 -9.46
C SER A 22 12.22 -1.74 -10.67
N GLU A 23 12.20 -0.64 -11.41
CA GLU A 23 13.10 -0.39 -12.55
C GLU A 23 14.57 -0.25 -12.11
N LEU A 24 14.82 0.22 -10.89
CA LEU A 24 16.13 0.26 -10.24
C LEU A 24 16.56 -1.10 -9.64
N GLY A 25 15.75 -2.14 -9.80
CA GLY A 25 16.06 -3.50 -9.35
C GLY A 25 15.53 -3.89 -7.97
N ALA A 26 14.70 -3.05 -7.34
CA ALA A 26 14.05 -3.42 -6.09
C ALA A 26 12.96 -4.47 -6.32
N ASN A 27 12.84 -5.42 -5.39
CA ASN A 27 11.66 -6.25 -5.29
C ASN A 27 10.53 -5.44 -4.62
N VAL A 28 9.39 -5.33 -5.29
CA VAL A 28 8.23 -4.58 -4.82
C VAL A 28 7.07 -5.52 -4.52
N VAL A 29 6.52 -5.42 -3.32
CA VAL A 29 5.34 -6.17 -2.87
C VAL A 29 4.24 -5.20 -2.49
N ASP A 30 3.06 -5.34 -3.09
CA ASP A 30 1.89 -4.50 -2.84
C ASP A 30 0.94 -5.17 -1.83
N ALA A 31 0.70 -4.51 -0.68
CA ALA A 31 -0.21 -4.97 0.37
C ALA A 31 -1.65 -5.15 -0.14
N ASP A 32 -2.13 -4.26 -1.01
CA ASP A 32 -3.47 -4.37 -1.60
C ASP A 32 -3.56 -5.58 -2.54
N HIS A 33 -2.48 -5.89 -3.25
CA HIS A 33 -2.40 -7.10 -4.07
C HIS A 33 -2.42 -8.37 -3.20
N LEU A 34 -1.64 -8.41 -2.12
CA LEU A 34 -1.67 -9.53 -1.17
C LEU A 34 -3.06 -9.70 -0.53
N ALA A 35 -3.74 -8.61 -0.19
CA ALA A 35 -5.11 -8.67 0.33
C ALA A 35 -6.10 -9.26 -0.70
N ARG A 36 -5.86 -9.03 -1.99
CA ARG A 36 -6.66 -9.63 -3.08
C ARG A 36 -6.43 -11.13 -3.20
N ILE A 37 -5.16 -11.55 -3.19
CA ILE A 37 -4.78 -12.97 -3.20
C ILE A 37 -5.35 -13.70 -1.99
N ALA A 38 -5.32 -13.08 -0.82
CA ALA A 38 -5.79 -13.67 0.43
C ALA A 38 -7.24 -14.16 0.39
N ILE A 39 -8.08 -13.59 -0.48
CA ILE A 39 -9.49 -13.93 -0.63
C ILE A 39 -9.89 -14.28 -2.07
N GLU A 40 -8.93 -14.58 -2.95
CA GLU A 40 -9.25 -15.03 -4.29
C GLU A 40 -9.80 -16.46 -4.31
N ARG A 41 -10.47 -16.82 -5.39
CA ARG A 41 -11.06 -18.14 -5.56
C ARG A 41 -10.04 -19.25 -5.37
N GLY A 42 -10.34 -20.20 -4.49
CA GLY A 42 -9.45 -21.31 -4.16
C GLY A 42 -8.56 -21.06 -2.93
N SER A 43 -8.52 -19.84 -2.40
CA SER A 43 -7.85 -19.57 -1.13
C SER A 43 -8.70 -19.97 0.08
N GLU A 44 -8.06 -20.19 1.24
CA GLU A 44 -8.78 -20.43 2.50
C GLU A 44 -9.66 -19.22 2.86
N GLY A 45 -9.19 -17.99 2.63
CA GLY A 45 -9.92 -16.77 2.90
C GLY A 45 -11.17 -16.62 2.06
N PHE A 46 -11.20 -17.13 0.83
CA PHE A 46 -12.38 -17.13 -0.02
C PHE A 46 -13.56 -17.83 0.65
N GLY A 47 -13.34 -19.05 1.17
CA GLY A 47 -14.38 -19.82 1.84
C GLY A 47 -14.91 -19.11 3.10
N GLU A 48 -14.05 -18.52 3.91
CA GLU A 48 -14.43 -17.81 5.12
C GLU A 48 -15.21 -16.51 4.82
N VAL A 49 -14.82 -15.77 3.78
CA VAL A 49 -15.56 -14.59 3.33
C VAL A 49 -16.96 -14.97 2.87
N ILE A 50 -17.11 -16.05 2.11
CA ILE A 50 -18.45 -16.55 1.71
C ILE A 50 -19.26 -16.99 2.92
N ALA A 51 -18.64 -17.71 3.86
CA ALA A 51 -19.32 -18.16 5.08
C ALA A 51 -19.81 -16.96 5.92
N ARG A 52 -19.07 -15.86 5.96
CA ARG A 52 -19.45 -14.66 6.73
C ARG A 52 -20.45 -13.76 6.01
N PHE A 53 -20.29 -13.55 4.72
CA PHE A 53 -21.06 -12.55 3.97
C PHE A 53 -22.15 -13.14 3.07
N GLY A 54 -22.13 -14.46 2.88
CA GLY A 54 -23.08 -15.20 2.03
C GLY A 54 -22.77 -15.08 0.54
N GLU A 55 -23.43 -15.88 -0.25
CA GLU A 55 -23.24 -15.96 -1.70
C GLU A 55 -23.63 -14.69 -2.47
N LYS A 56 -24.38 -13.78 -1.84
CA LYS A 56 -24.78 -12.48 -2.42
C LYS A 56 -23.59 -11.60 -2.83
N ILE A 57 -22.39 -11.88 -2.30
CA ILE A 57 -21.16 -11.19 -2.68
C ILE A 57 -20.45 -11.83 -3.86
N LEU A 58 -21.01 -12.86 -4.46
CA LEU A 58 -20.40 -13.54 -5.62
C LEU A 58 -20.92 -13.00 -6.95
N ALA A 59 -20.03 -12.93 -7.93
CA ALA A 59 -20.34 -12.74 -9.34
C ALA A 59 -19.48 -13.70 -10.16
N ASN A 60 -20.10 -14.54 -10.99
CA ASN A 60 -19.42 -15.54 -11.83
C ASN A 60 -18.49 -16.50 -11.04
N GLY A 61 -18.83 -16.75 -9.77
CA GLY A 61 -18.04 -17.62 -8.88
C GLY A 61 -16.85 -16.97 -8.18
N ASP A 62 -16.63 -15.67 -8.39
CA ASP A 62 -15.60 -14.87 -7.72
C ASP A 62 -16.22 -13.81 -6.80
N ILE A 63 -15.44 -13.29 -5.84
CA ILE A 63 -15.91 -12.22 -4.96
C ILE A 63 -16.10 -10.93 -5.77
N ASN A 64 -17.35 -10.46 -5.81
CA ASN A 64 -17.70 -9.14 -6.30
C ASN A 64 -17.25 -8.08 -5.28
N ARG A 65 -16.08 -7.52 -5.53
CA ARG A 65 -15.46 -6.53 -4.63
C ARG A 65 -16.30 -5.29 -4.42
N LYS A 66 -17.11 -4.89 -5.41
CA LYS A 66 -18.02 -3.75 -5.28
C LYS A 66 -19.13 -4.08 -4.27
N ALA A 67 -19.78 -5.24 -4.40
CA ALA A 67 -20.81 -5.68 -3.47
C ALA A 67 -20.25 -5.85 -2.05
N LEU A 68 -19.06 -6.42 -1.90
CA LEU A 68 -18.40 -6.55 -0.60
C LEU A 68 -18.05 -5.17 -0.02
N ALA A 69 -17.52 -4.25 -0.83
CA ALA A 69 -17.21 -2.89 -0.42
C ALA A 69 -18.44 -2.13 0.08
N GLU A 70 -19.58 -2.25 -0.59
CA GLU A 70 -20.85 -1.63 -0.17
C GLU A 70 -21.28 -2.11 1.23
N ILE A 71 -21.09 -3.40 1.53
CA ILE A 71 -21.42 -3.97 2.85
C ILE A 71 -20.48 -3.40 3.93
N ILE A 72 -19.16 -3.47 3.71
CA ILE A 72 -18.18 -3.03 4.73
C ILE A 72 -18.16 -1.51 4.91
N PHE A 73 -18.59 -0.74 3.91
CA PHE A 73 -18.70 0.72 4.01
C PHE A 73 -19.87 1.14 4.91
N SER A 74 -20.95 0.35 4.93
CA SER A 74 -22.16 0.63 5.70
C SER A 74 -22.17 0.00 7.10
N ASP A 75 -21.32 -1.02 7.33
CA ASP A 75 -21.28 -1.77 8.59
C ASP A 75 -19.84 -1.91 9.13
N PRO A 76 -19.48 -1.15 10.18
CA PRO A 76 -18.17 -1.27 10.81
C PRO A 76 -17.87 -2.64 11.43
N ALA A 77 -18.91 -3.44 11.80
CA ALA A 77 -18.71 -4.79 12.30
C ALA A 77 -18.32 -5.72 11.15
N ALA A 78 -19.02 -5.62 10.02
CA ALA A 78 -18.67 -6.34 8.79
C ALA A 78 -17.25 -6.01 8.31
N LYS A 79 -16.82 -4.75 8.42
CA LYS A 79 -15.46 -4.35 8.10
C LYS A 79 -14.44 -5.07 9.00
N ARG A 80 -14.64 -5.06 10.31
CA ARG A 80 -13.75 -5.76 11.27
C ARG A 80 -13.67 -7.27 11.00
N ASP A 81 -14.79 -7.90 10.67
CA ASP A 81 -14.83 -9.32 10.37
C ASP A 81 -14.04 -9.65 9.10
N LEU A 82 -14.16 -8.82 8.05
CA LEU A 82 -13.37 -8.97 6.83
C LEU A 82 -11.88 -8.78 7.10
N GLU A 83 -11.52 -7.76 7.86
CA GLU A 83 -10.13 -7.50 8.26
C GLU A 83 -9.55 -8.67 9.07
N ALA A 84 -10.32 -9.26 9.98
CA ALA A 84 -9.91 -10.43 10.76
C ALA A 84 -9.64 -11.66 9.88
N ILE A 85 -10.35 -11.80 8.75
CA ILE A 85 -10.10 -12.87 7.76
C ILE A 85 -8.85 -12.56 6.93
N ILE A 86 -8.68 -11.31 6.49
CA ILE A 86 -7.64 -10.92 5.53
C ILE A 86 -6.27 -10.78 6.20
N HIS A 87 -6.17 -10.09 7.35
CA HIS A 87 -4.91 -9.69 7.95
C HIS A 87 -3.95 -10.85 8.23
N PRO A 88 -4.37 -11.99 8.84
CA PRO A 88 -3.46 -13.12 9.08
C PRO A 88 -2.90 -13.71 7.77
N ARG A 89 -3.70 -13.68 6.72
CA ARG A 89 -3.31 -14.20 5.40
C ARG A 89 -2.34 -13.30 4.68
N VAL A 90 -2.58 -11.99 4.73
CA VAL A 90 -1.64 -11.01 4.21
C VAL A 90 -0.30 -11.10 4.93
N GLN A 91 -0.29 -11.27 6.26
CA GLN A 91 0.94 -11.46 7.03
C GLN A 91 1.69 -12.73 6.59
N LYS A 92 0.97 -13.84 6.37
CA LYS A 92 1.58 -15.09 5.87
C LYS A 92 2.14 -14.93 4.46
N LEU A 93 1.38 -14.30 3.55
CA LEU A 93 1.82 -14.04 2.18
C LEU A 93 3.01 -13.08 2.15
N PHE A 94 3.02 -12.07 3.00
CA PHE A 94 4.14 -11.14 3.11
C PHE A 94 5.39 -11.84 3.67
N ALA A 95 5.27 -12.67 4.70
CA ALA A 95 6.38 -13.47 5.21
C ALA A 95 6.94 -14.41 4.13
N GLN A 96 6.08 -15.01 3.32
CA GLN A 96 6.50 -15.83 2.19
C GLN A 96 7.22 -14.99 1.12
N ALA A 97 6.70 -13.81 0.80
CA ALA A 97 7.34 -12.90 -0.14
C ALA A 97 8.74 -12.46 0.33
N ILE A 98 8.95 -12.30 1.63
CA ILE A 98 10.28 -12.06 2.21
C ILE A 98 11.23 -13.23 1.89
N ILE A 99 10.79 -14.47 2.13
CA ILE A 99 11.61 -15.66 1.89
C ILE A 99 11.90 -15.83 0.40
N ASP A 100 10.89 -15.64 -0.45
CA ASP A 100 11.01 -15.83 -1.90
C ASP A 100 11.94 -14.80 -2.56
N ASN A 101 12.14 -13.67 -1.91
CA ASN A 101 13.02 -12.60 -2.38
C ASN A 101 14.42 -12.62 -1.75
N GLU A 102 14.76 -13.58 -0.90
CA GLU A 102 16.15 -13.80 -0.51
C GLU A 102 16.92 -14.42 -1.71
N PRO A 103 18.11 -13.93 -2.04
CA PRO A 103 19.03 -13.08 -1.25
C PRO A 103 18.98 -11.58 -1.59
N ALA A 104 17.88 -11.01 -2.05
CA ALA A 104 17.80 -9.58 -2.31
C ALA A 104 18.18 -8.75 -1.07
N GLU A 105 18.84 -7.63 -1.29
CA GLU A 105 19.27 -6.77 -0.20
C GLU A 105 18.11 -5.98 0.40
N ASN A 106 17.16 -5.53 -0.44
CA ASN A 106 16.04 -4.69 -0.04
C ASN A 106 14.72 -5.15 -0.67
N LEU A 107 13.65 -5.03 0.11
CA LEU A 107 12.27 -5.26 -0.31
C LEU A 107 11.45 -3.98 -0.07
N ILE A 108 10.82 -3.45 -1.09
CA ILE A 108 9.85 -2.36 -0.98
C ILE A 108 8.47 -2.94 -0.73
N TYR A 109 7.86 -2.58 0.39
CA TYR A 109 6.48 -2.97 0.72
C TYR A 109 5.55 -1.77 0.58
N GLU A 110 4.75 -1.77 -0.48
CA GLU A 110 3.77 -0.74 -0.75
C GLU A 110 2.56 -0.91 0.17
N ILE A 111 2.37 0.02 1.12
CA ILE A 111 1.31 -0.04 2.12
C ILE A 111 0.60 1.32 2.25
N PRO A 112 -0.68 1.44 1.80
CA PRO A 112 -1.38 2.73 1.78
C PRO A 112 -1.74 3.28 3.17
N LEU A 113 -2.03 2.41 4.14
CA LEU A 113 -2.58 2.77 5.45
C LEU A 113 -1.60 2.48 6.59
N LEU A 114 -0.33 2.91 6.42
CA LEU A 114 0.74 2.62 7.39
C LEU A 114 0.50 3.28 8.75
N VAL A 115 0.09 4.54 8.75
CA VAL A 115 -0.19 5.31 9.98
C VAL A 115 -1.43 4.76 10.68
N GLU A 116 -2.48 4.53 9.93
CA GLU A 116 -3.79 4.08 10.43
C GLU A 116 -3.73 2.69 11.09
N THR A 117 -2.76 1.87 10.69
CA THR A 117 -2.57 0.50 11.23
C THR A 117 -1.49 0.40 12.31
N ASP A 118 -0.84 1.52 12.66
CA ASP A 118 0.31 1.56 13.60
C ASP A 118 1.41 0.52 13.27
N ALA A 119 1.61 0.29 11.97
CA ALA A 119 2.54 -0.74 11.49
C ALA A 119 3.98 -0.22 11.28
N ALA A 120 4.24 1.06 11.49
CA ALA A 120 5.52 1.71 11.21
C ALA A 120 6.73 0.98 11.82
N ARG A 121 6.59 0.49 13.07
CA ARG A 121 7.68 -0.20 13.80
C ARG A 121 8.11 -1.55 13.21
N LYS A 122 7.41 -2.05 12.19
CA LYS A 122 7.70 -3.33 11.54
C LYS A 122 8.68 -3.21 10.37
N PHE A 123 9.06 -1.99 10.03
CA PHE A 123 9.88 -1.71 8.85
C PHE A 123 11.23 -1.12 9.27
N ASP A 124 12.25 -1.44 8.49
CA ASP A 124 13.61 -0.93 8.70
C ASP A 124 13.76 0.52 8.24
N PHE A 125 12.94 0.95 7.28
CA PHE A 125 12.94 2.29 6.71
C PHE A 125 11.56 2.63 6.14
N ILE A 126 11.15 3.88 6.24
CA ILE A 126 9.84 4.34 5.80
C ILE A 126 10.00 5.49 4.80
N VAL A 127 9.45 5.31 3.61
CA VAL A 127 9.35 6.32 2.56
C VAL A 127 7.90 6.76 2.43
N THR A 128 7.62 8.05 2.55
CA THR A 128 6.30 8.59 2.20
C THR A 128 6.35 9.38 0.91
N VAL A 129 5.35 9.19 0.05
CA VAL A 129 5.14 9.99 -1.16
C VAL A 129 4.05 11.01 -0.91
N GLU A 130 4.40 12.28 -0.99
CA GLU A 130 3.48 13.39 -0.74
C GLU A 130 3.31 14.27 -1.99
N ALA A 131 2.15 14.88 -2.12
CA ALA A 131 1.83 15.87 -3.13
C ALA A 131 0.77 16.83 -2.59
N ASP A 132 0.70 18.04 -3.14
CA ASP A 132 -0.34 19.00 -2.82
C ASP A 132 -1.75 18.39 -2.97
N GLU A 133 -2.66 18.71 -2.06
CA GLU A 133 -4.00 18.11 -2.03
C GLU A 133 -4.79 18.41 -3.30
N ASN A 134 -4.69 19.64 -3.84
CA ASN A 134 -5.39 20.01 -5.06
C ASN A 134 -4.88 19.20 -6.25
N LEU A 135 -3.56 19.02 -6.35
CA LEU A 135 -2.94 18.21 -7.39
C LEU A 135 -3.37 16.74 -7.29
N ARG A 136 -3.48 16.22 -6.08
CA ARG A 136 -4.00 14.86 -5.84
C ARG A 136 -5.46 14.73 -6.29
N ILE A 137 -6.29 15.72 -5.97
CA ILE A 137 -7.70 15.77 -6.41
C ILE A 137 -7.78 15.82 -7.93
N GLU A 138 -7.02 16.68 -8.59
CA GLU A 138 -6.95 16.77 -10.06
C GLU A 138 -6.58 15.43 -10.71
N ARG A 139 -5.54 14.77 -10.21
CA ARG A 139 -5.10 13.45 -10.69
C ARG A 139 -6.19 12.38 -10.54
N LEU A 140 -6.93 12.40 -9.43
CA LEU A 140 -8.00 11.44 -9.17
C LEU A 140 -9.23 11.70 -10.04
N LEU A 141 -9.58 12.97 -10.28
CA LEU A 141 -10.63 13.36 -11.23
C LEU A 141 -10.27 12.92 -12.66
N ALA A 142 -9.02 13.13 -13.08
CA ALA A 142 -8.54 12.68 -14.38
C ALA A 142 -8.59 11.15 -14.56
N ARG A 143 -8.50 10.39 -13.45
CA ARG A 143 -8.71 8.93 -13.42
C ARG A 143 -10.18 8.51 -13.39
N GLY A 144 -11.12 9.45 -13.50
CA GLY A 144 -12.56 9.18 -13.54
C GLY A 144 -13.24 8.99 -12.18
N MET A 145 -12.59 9.33 -11.08
CA MET A 145 -13.21 9.28 -9.75
C MET A 145 -14.17 10.47 -9.56
N PHE A 146 -15.29 10.24 -8.87
CA PHE A 146 -16.20 11.30 -8.48
C PHE A 146 -15.65 12.10 -7.29
N ILE A 147 -15.86 13.41 -7.29
CA ILE A 147 -15.36 14.30 -6.23
C ILE A 147 -15.84 13.90 -4.82
N ALA A 148 -17.06 13.36 -4.70
CA ALA A 148 -17.60 12.88 -3.43
C ALA A 148 -16.78 11.70 -2.87
N ASP A 149 -16.41 10.74 -3.74
CA ASP A 149 -15.59 9.59 -3.37
C ASP A 149 -14.16 10.00 -3.01
N ILE A 150 -13.61 10.97 -3.74
CA ILE A 150 -12.28 11.53 -3.47
C ILE A 150 -12.25 12.12 -2.06
N LYS A 151 -13.20 13.02 -1.76
CA LYS A 151 -13.31 13.67 -0.44
C LYS A 151 -13.50 12.66 0.69
N ALA A 152 -14.35 11.66 0.49
CA ALA A 152 -14.56 10.60 1.47
C ALA A 152 -13.27 9.80 1.75
N ARG A 153 -12.48 9.48 0.72
CA ARG A 153 -11.21 8.76 0.88
C ARG A 153 -10.13 9.63 1.55
N LEU A 154 -10.04 10.92 1.18
CA LEU A 154 -9.13 11.86 1.83
C LEU A 154 -9.44 12.02 3.32
N ALA A 155 -10.72 12.13 3.68
CA ALA A 155 -11.16 12.26 5.07
C ALA A 155 -10.90 11.00 5.93
N ASN A 156 -10.77 9.82 5.30
CA ASN A 156 -10.50 8.55 5.97
C ASN A 156 -9.00 8.22 6.05
N GLN A 157 -8.12 9.04 5.48
CA GLN A 157 -6.67 8.86 5.57
C GLN A 157 -6.08 9.78 6.65
N ALA A 158 -4.99 9.34 7.25
CA ALA A 158 -4.18 10.18 8.13
C ALA A 158 -3.73 11.46 7.39
N PRO A 159 -3.60 12.59 8.10
CA PRO A 159 -3.06 13.81 7.49
C PRO A 159 -1.64 13.59 6.95
N SER A 160 -1.26 14.36 5.93
CA SER A 160 0.08 14.34 5.34
C SER A 160 1.18 14.46 6.41
N GLN A 161 1.00 15.38 7.37
CA GLN A 161 1.96 15.58 8.45
C GLN A 161 2.20 14.32 9.28
N ALA A 162 1.16 13.55 9.59
CA ALA A 162 1.32 12.32 10.37
C ALA A 162 2.12 11.24 9.61
N ARG A 163 2.07 11.22 8.27
CA ARG A 163 2.91 10.34 7.46
C ARG A 163 4.35 10.84 7.39
N ILE A 164 4.54 12.16 7.28
CA ILE A 164 5.86 12.79 7.28
C ILE A 164 6.56 12.57 8.62
N ASP A 165 5.85 12.69 9.73
CA ASP A 165 6.42 12.56 11.09
C ASP A 165 6.99 11.15 11.38
N ILE A 166 6.50 10.12 10.71
CA ILE A 166 6.98 8.74 10.87
C ILE A 166 7.95 8.30 9.77
N ALA A 167 8.14 9.10 8.74
CA ALA A 167 8.94 8.75 7.58
C ALA A 167 10.42 9.08 7.79
N ASP A 168 11.30 8.17 7.36
CA ASP A 168 12.74 8.40 7.28
C ASP A 168 13.10 9.22 6.04
N ALA A 169 12.29 9.11 4.96
CA ALA A 169 12.43 9.90 3.76
C ALA A 169 11.08 10.34 3.18
N VAL A 170 11.06 11.53 2.60
CA VAL A 170 9.88 12.11 1.95
C VAL A 170 10.18 12.35 0.48
N ILE A 171 9.39 11.77 -0.41
CA ILE A 171 9.41 12.04 -1.85
C ILE A 171 8.26 12.99 -2.17
N VAL A 172 8.56 14.15 -2.73
CA VAL A 172 7.57 15.17 -3.10
C VAL A 172 7.26 15.09 -4.58
N ASN A 173 6.01 14.72 -4.91
CA ASN A 173 5.55 14.54 -6.28
C ASN A 173 4.66 15.73 -6.71
N ASP A 174 5.26 16.90 -6.81
CA ASP A 174 4.61 18.17 -7.17
C ASP A 174 5.07 18.74 -8.52
N ARG A 175 5.96 18.05 -9.23
CA ARG A 175 6.54 18.45 -10.51
C ARG A 175 6.39 17.36 -11.57
N ASP A 176 7.28 17.39 -12.57
CA ASP A 176 7.35 16.41 -13.65
C ASP A 176 7.91 15.04 -13.18
N GLU A 177 7.75 14.07 -14.05
CA GLU A 177 8.17 12.70 -13.81
C GLU A 177 9.69 12.56 -13.69
N ASP A 178 10.47 13.35 -14.46
CA ASP A 178 11.93 13.35 -14.38
C ASP A 178 12.43 13.84 -13.01
N HIS A 179 11.74 14.83 -12.42
CA HIS A 179 12.05 15.29 -11.07
C HIS A 179 11.73 14.22 -10.03
N LEU A 180 10.61 13.52 -10.21
CA LEU A 180 10.21 12.43 -9.33
C LEU A 180 11.22 11.26 -9.39
N LEU A 181 11.62 10.87 -10.61
CA LEU A 181 12.60 9.81 -10.83
C LEU A 181 13.93 10.15 -10.15
N ARG A 182 14.47 11.36 -10.34
CA ARG A 182 15.71 11.77 -9.67
C ARG A 182 15.64 11.69 -8.14
N GLN A 183 14.51 11.97 -7.52
CA GLN A 183 14.37 11.81 -6.07
C GLN A 183 14.46 10.32 -5.67
N VAL A 184 13.84 9.43 -6.46
CA VAL A 184 13.86 7.98 -6.21
C VAL A 184 15.28 7.43 -6.41
N GLU A 185 15.98 7.81 -7.51
CA GLU A 185 17.36 7.41 -7.77
C GLU A 185 18.29 7.85 -6.62
N ASN A 186 18.23 9.12 -6.23
CA ASN A 186 19.05 9.64 -5.13
C ASN A 186 18.79 8.90 -3.80
N LEU A 187 17.54 8.56 -3.52
CA LEU A 187 17.19 7.82 -2.32
C LEU A 187 17.69 6.37 -2.40
N TRP A 188 17.55 5.73 -3.55
CA TRP A 188 17.97 4.36 -3.78
C TRP A 188 19.49 4.20 -3.71
N GLU A 189 20.25 5.05 -4.40
CA GLU A 189 21.71 5.02 -4.43
C GLU A 189 22.37 5.53 -3.14
N GLY A 190 21.65 6.35 -2.38
CA GLY A 190 22.10 6.91 -1.10
C GLY A 190 21.61 6.11 0.11
N GLN A 191 20.56 6.61 0.77
CA GLN A 191 20.13 6.12 2.07
C GLN A 191 19.73 4.63 2.06
N ILE A 192 19.11 4.14 0.98
CA ILE A 192 18.70 2.72 0.89
C ILE A 192 19.92 1.82 0.69
N ALA A 193 20.87 2.20 -0.14
CA ALA A 193 22.13 1.46 -0.31
C ALA A 193 22.93 1.40 1.00
N ASP A 194 22.97 2.48 1.77
CA ASP A 194 23.63 2.52 3.09
C ASP A 194 22.99 1.57 4.11
N LEU A 195 21.66 1.35 4.06
CA LEU A 195 20.99 0.36 4.91
C LEU A 195 21.50 -1.06 4.68
N SER A 196 21.80 -1.41 3.43
CA SER A 196 22.29 -2.74 3.04
C SER A 196 23.75 -2.96 3.41
N SER A 197 24.57 -1.91 3.39
CA SER A 197 26.00 -1.97 3.69
C SER A 197 26.34 -2.11 5.18
N GLY A 198 25.31 -2.03 6.07
CA GLY A 198 25.53 -2.18 7.51
C GLY A 198 26.26 -1.03 8.17
N SER A 199 26.41 0.11 7.50
CA SER A 199 26.97 1.36 8.08
C SER A 199 25.96 1.98 9.05
N THR A 200 25.83 1.39 10.22
CA THR A 200 25.13 2.04 11.35
C THR A 200 25.99 3.20 11.84
N ARG A 201 25.46 4.41 11.81
CA ARG A 201 26.01 5.55 12.55
C ARG A 201 25.73 5.42 14.02
#